data_918820753942bdc0269af86598f8c79c
#
_entry.id   918820753942bdc0269af86598f8c79c
#
_cell.length_a   1.000
_cell.length_b   1.000
_cell.length_c   1.000
_cell.angle_alpha   90.00
_cell.angle_beta   90.00
_cell.angle_gamma   90.00
#
_symmetry.space_group_name_H-M   'P 1'
#
loop_
_entity.id
_entity.type
_entity.pdbx_description
1 polymer ?
#
loop_
_entity_poly.entity_id
_entity_poly.type
_entity_poly.pdbx_seq_one_letter_code
_entity_poly.pdbx_strand_id
1 'polypeptide(L)'
;ALLVVLLPIIASGVIYGIPGNIPTARPRVPVLRVVGLVWRPGTGLVLQGIGFATLSAFTALWFNERHWDNTGFAMTLFGIAFIAVRFFCAKFPDRYGGATVATFSLLVEGTGLAVMWAAPSAGAALIGAAITGCGCSLMFPSLGVEVVRRVPPEIRGTALGVWSAFQDLAYGFTGPIAGLLTPFIGYQQVFLLAAACALLGAAVVHLLLRQH
;
A
#
# COMPACT_ATOMS: atom_id res chain seq x y z
N ALA A 1 -0.27 15.01 19.99
CA ALA A 1 0.26 16.18 19.24
C ALA A 1 1.77 16.37 19.45
N LEU A 2 2.27 16.39 20.69
CA LEU A 2 3.69 16.67 20.99
C LEU A 2 4.67 15.65 20.40
N LEU A 3 4.34 14.35 20.47
CA LEU A 3 5.16 13.25 19.89
C LEU A 3 5.31 13.35 18.38
N VAL A 4 4.27 13.78 17.66
CA VAL A 4 4.28 13.91 16.20
C VAL A 4 5.24 15.03 15.75
N VAL A 5 5.46 16.03 16.59
CA VAL A 5 6.39 17.15 16.32
C VAL A 5 7.82 16.80 16.78
N LEU A 6 7.96 16.16 17.93
CA LEU A 6 9.27 15.85 18.52
C LEU A 6 10.04 14.78 17.73
N LEU A 7 9.36 13.73 17.25
CA LEU A 7 10.02 12.65 16.52
C LEU A 7 10.73 13.12 15.24
N PRO A 8 10.12 13.94 14.35
CA PRO A 8 10.82 14.48 13.18
C PRO A 8 11.99 15.39 13.55
N ILE A 9 11.87 16.18 14.63
CA ILE A 9 12.95 17.07 15.09
C ILE A 9 14.14 16.24 15.58
N ILE A 10 13.90 15.21 16.38
CA ILE A 10 14.96 14.29 16.86
C ILE A 10 15.60 13.58 15.66
N ALA A 11 14.80 13.06 14.73
CA ALA A 11 15.29 12.41 13.52
C ALA A 11 16.15 13.36 12.67
N SER A 12 15.72 14.61 12.52
CA SER A 12 16.50 15.64 11.80
C SER A 12 17.83 15.93 12.48
N GLY A 13 17.85 16.00 13.82
CA GLY A 13 19.08 16.19 14.60
C GLY A 13 20.07 15.03 14.44
N VAL A 14 19.57 13.80 14.42
CA VAL A 14 20.41 12.60 14.20
C VAL A 14 21.00 12.59 12.78
N ILE A 15 20.21 12.97 11.78
CA ILE A 15 20.67 12.99 10.37
C ILE A 15 21.69 14.11 10.11
N TYR A 16 21.62 15.23 10.85
CA TYR A 16 22.51 16.37 10.65
C TYR A 16 23.99 16.05 10.89
N GLY A 17 24.27 15.03 11.72
CA GLY A 17 25.65 14.54 11.99
C GLY A 17 26.19 13.52 10.98
N ILE A 18 25.39 13.08 10.00
CA ILE A 18 25.82 12.08 9.01
C ILE A 18 26.44 12.81 7.81
N PRO A 19 27.73 12.56 7.47
CA PRO A 19 28.33 13.17 6.30
C PRO A 19 27.55 12.79 5.04
N GLY A 20 27.01 13.80 4.36
CA GLY A 20 26.30 13.61 3.10
C GLY A 20 27.24 13.10 2.01
N ASN A 21 26.86 12.03 1.30
CA ASN A 21 27.57 11.66 0.08
C ASN A 21 27.45 12.80 -0.94
N ILE A 22 28.58 13.32 -1.39
CA ILE A 22 28.63 14.31 -2.47
C ILE A 22 28.00 13.65 -3.71
N PRO A 23 26.93 14.22 -4.28
CA PRO A 23 26.33 13.65 -5.47
C PRO A 23 27.32 13.73 -6.63
N THR A 24 27.89 12.60 -7.03
CA THR A 24 28.59 12.51 -8.32
C THR A 24 27.57 12.82 -9.42
N ALA A 25 27.99 13.62 -10.42
CA ALA A 25 27.14 14.00 -11.55
C ALA A 25 26.54 12.74 -12.20
N ARG A 26 25.27 12.46 -11.91
CA ARG A 26 24.57 11.28 -12.43
C ARG A 26 23.98 11.63 -13.80
N PRO A 27 24.02 10.69 -14.76
CA PRO A 27 23.36 10.90 -16.04
C PRO A 27 21.87 11.18 -15.82
N ARG A 28 21.36 12.27 -16.37
CA ARG A 28 19.94 12.62 -16.32
C ARG A 28 19.18 11.70 -17.24
N VAL A 29 18.55 10.66 -16.67
CA VAL A 29 17.68 9.76 -17.44
C VAL A 29 16.29 10.40 -17.51
N PRO A 30 15.67 10.50 -18.70
CA PRO A 30 14.31 11.00 -18.85
C PRO A 30 13.31 10.21 -17.98
N VAL A 31 12.44 10.91 -17.25
CA VAL A 31 11.46 10.29 -16.32
C VAL A 31 10.60 9.25 -17.03
N LEU A 32 10.15 9.50 -18.27
CA LEU A 32 9.38 8.56 -19.07
C LEU A 32 10.09 7.22 -19.29
N ARG A 33 11.42 7.24 -19.46
CA ARG A 33 12.20 6.01 -19.58
C ARG A 33 12.21 5.23 -18.27
N VAL A 34 12.30 5.93 -17.15
CA VAL A 34 12.24 5.31 -15.81
C VAL A 34 10.85 4.72 -15.56
N VAL A 35 9.76 5.43 -15.91
CA VAL A 35 8.38 4.90 -15.87
C VAL A 35 8.29 3.60 -16.64
N GLY A 36 8.86 3.54 -17.86
CA GLY A 36 8.89 2.32 -18.68
C GLY A 36 9.61 1.13 -18.04
N LEU A 37 10.53 1.37 -17.09
CA LEU A 37 11.23 0.30 -16.36
C LEU A 37 10.43 -0.19 -15.12
N VAL A 38 9.68 0.72 -14.48
CA VAL A 38 9.02 0.43 -13.19
C VAL A 38 7.50 0.29 -13.26
N TRP A 39 6.88 0.43 -14.44
CA TRP A 39 5.41 0.39 -14.55
C TRP A 39 4.80 -0.94 -14.08
N ARG A 40 5.48 -2.08 -14.33
CA ARG A 40 4.99 -3.41 -13.90
C ARG A 40 4.84 -3.52 -12.38
N PRO A 41 5.90 -3.26 -11.56
CA PRO A 41 5.72 -3.19 -10.11
C PRO A 41 4.85 -1.98 -9.69
N GLY A 42 4.82 -0.89 -10.48
CA GLY A 42 3.96 0.27 -10.24
C GLY A 42 2.47 -0.04 -10.32
N THR A 43 2.03 -0.84 -11.30
CA THR A 43 0.61 -1.25 -11.40
C THR A 43 0.17 -2.08 -10.20
N GLY A 44 1.02 -2.97 -9.69
CA GLY A 44 0.74 -3.71 -8.46
C GLY A 44 0.57 -2.79 -7.26
N LEU A 45 1.38 -1.74 -7.18
CA LEU A 45 1.30 -0.75 -6.09
C LEU A 45 0.06 0.14 -6.19
N VAL A 46 -0.38 0.52 -7.42
CA VAL A 46 -1.64 1.24 -7.63
C VAL A 46 -2.82 0.42 -7.14
N LEU A 47 -2.91 -0.84 -7.57
CA LEU A 47 -4.03 -1.72 -7.24
C LEU A 47 -4.11 -2.01 -5.73
N GLN A 48 -2.96 -2.14 -5.05
CA GLN A 48 -2.87 -2.18 -3.60
C GLN A 48 -3.30 -0.85 -2.96
N GLY A 49 -2.82 0.27 -3.50
CA GLY A 49 -3.10 1.61 -2.97
C GLY A 49 -4.59 1.94 -2.95
N ILE A 50 -5.37 1.45 -3.93
CA ILE A 50 -6.83 1.58 -3.96
C ILE A 50 -7.46 0.93 -2.72
N GLY A 51 -7.00 -0.26 -2.33
CA GLY A 51 -7.51 -0.96 -1.14
C GLY A 51 -7.28 -0.17 0.14
N PHE A 52 -6.05 0.25 0.39
CA PHE A 52 -5.71 1.06 1.57
C PHE A 52 -6.43 2.42 1.58
N ALA A 53 -6.48 3.13 0.45
CA ALA A 53 -7.17 4.41 0.35
C ALA A 53 -8.66 4.28 0.62
N THR A 54 -9.30 3.22 0.10
CA THR A 54 -10.71 2.90 0.38
C THR A 54 -10.92 2.67 1.87
N LEU A 55 -10.11 1.81 2.50
CA LEU A 55 -10.23 1.52 3.91
C LEU A 55 -10.08 2.79 4.75
N SER A 56 -9.07 3.60 4.49
CA SER A 56 -8.79 4.81 5.28
C SER A 56 -9.85 5.90 5.12
N ALA A 57 -10.39 6.07 3.90
CA ALA A 57 -11.34 7.15 3.62
C ALA A 57 -12.79 6.78 3.98
N PHE A 58 -13.20 5.54 3.78
CA PHE A 58 -14.61 5.17 3.82
C PHE A 58 -15.04 4.36 5.05
N THR A 59 -14.10 3.79 5.82
CA THR A 59 -14.47 3.00 7.02
C THR A 59 -15.27 3.83 8.03
N ALA A 60 -14.86 5.07 8.30
CA ALA A 60 -15.57 5.93 9.26
C ALA A 60 -16.98 6.29 8.78
N LEU A 61 -17.13 6.60 7.49
CA LEU A 61 -18.40 6.95 6.88
C LEU A 61 -19.36 5.75 6.88
N TRP A 62 -18.86 4.57 6.54
CA TRP A 62 -19.63 3.35 6.53
C TRP A 62 -20.07 2.89 7.93
N PHE A 63 -19.20 2.98 8.93
CA PHE A 63 -19.56 2.70 10.31
C PHE A 63 -20.65 3.65 10.81
N ASN A 64 -20.56 4.94 10.46
CA ASN A 64 -21.57 5.92 10.81
C ASN A 64 -22.92 5.63 10.13
N GLU A 65 -22.91 5.27 8.83
CA GLU A 65 -24.13 4.85 8.10
C GLU A 65 -24.82 3.64 8.76
N ARG A 66 -24.01 2.70 9.26
CA ARG A 66 -24.50 1.48 9.93
C ARG A 66 -24.84 1.69 11.41
N HIS A 67 -24.63 2.89 11.94
CA HIS A 67 -24.73 3.17 13.38
C HIS A 67 -23.89 2.23 14.25
N TRP A 68 -22.70 1.86 13.77
CA TRP A 68 -21.76 1.05 14.51
C TRP A 68 -20.79 1.91 15.31
N ASP A 69 -20.61 1.55 16.58
CA ASP A 69 -19.63 2.16 17.46
C ASP A 69 -18.20 1.70 17.14
N ASN A 70 -17.23 2.36 17.78
CA ASN A 70 -15.83 1.94 17.79
C ASN A 70 -15.09 2.04 16.45
N THR A 71 -15.47 2.94 15.58
CA THR A 71 -14.83 3.19 14.26
C THR A 71 -13.31 3.32 14.34
N GLY A 72 -12.79 3.99 15.38
CA GLY A 72 -11.35 4.20 15.59
C GLY A 72 -10.56 2.89 15.74
N PHE A 73 -11.20 1.82 16.23
CA PHE A 73 -10.54 0.51 16.37
C PHE A 73 -10.23 -0.14 15.03
N ALA A 74 -10.95 0.19 13.95
CA ALA A 74 -10.66 -0.37 12.63
C ALA A 74 -9.24 -0.01 12.17
N MET A 75 -8.89 1.28 12.23
CA MET A 75 -7.55 1.74 11.86
C MET A 75 -6.49 1.30 12.87
N THR A 76 -6.86 1.18 14.15
CA THR A 76 -5.95 0.68 15.19
C THR A 76 -5.59 -0.79 14.93
N LEU A 77 -6.58 -1.66 14.68
CA LEU A 77 -6.35 -3.07 14.39
C LEU A 77 -5.62 -3.28 13.07
N PHE A 78 -5.96 -2.50 12.03
CA PHE A 78 -5.18 -2.44 10.80
C PHE A 78 -3.71 -2.13 11.10
N GLY A 79 -3.43 -1.06 11.87
CA GLY A 79 -2.07 -0.63 12.21
C GLY A 79 -1.31 -1.67 13.03
N ILE A 80 -1.93 -2.28 14.03
CA ILE A 80 -1.33 -3.34 14.85
C ILE A 80 -0.97 -4.55 13.97
N ALA A 81 -1.89 -5.01 13.14
CA ALA A 81 -1.67 -6.13 12.24
C ALA A 81 -0.57 -5.82 11.20
N PHE A 82 -0.58 -4.62 10.64
CA PHE A 82 0.45 -4.12 9.73
C PHE A 82 1.85 -4.14 10.37
N ILE A 83 1.98 -3.61 11.59
CA ILE A 83 3.25 -3.58 12.32
C ILE A 83 3.71 -4.99 12.68
N ALA A 84 2.79 -5.84 13.17
CA ALA A 84 3.09 -7.22 13.54
C ALA A 84 3.67 -8.01 12.35
N VAL A 85 3.00 -7.98 11.19
CA VAL A 85 3.49 -8.65 9.99
C VAL A 85 4.83 -8.06 9.52
N ARG A 86 4.98 -6.74 9.58
CA ARG A 86 6.23 -6.07 9.25
C ARG A 86 7.40 -6.55 10.12
N PHE A 87 7.13 -6.73 11.40
CA PHE A 87 8.15 -7.17 12.36
C PHE A 87 8.55 -8.64 12.17
N PHE A 88 7.56 -9.53 12.06
CA PHE A 88 7.82 -10.98 11.98
C PHE A 88 8.20 -11.45 10.58
N CYS A 89 7.70 -10.80 9.53
CA CYS A 89 7.81 -11.25 8.14
C CYS A 89 8.70 -10.35 7.26
N ALA A 90 9.46 -9.40 7.84
CA ALA A 90 10.30 -8.45 7.10
C ALA A 90 11.27 -9.11 6.11
N LYS A 91 11.75 -10.32 6.40
CA LYS A 91 12.72 -11.07 5.58
C LYS A 91 12.07 -11.87 4.44
N PHE A 92 10.74 -11.93 4.36
CA PHE A 92 10.04 -12.75 3.36
C PHE A 92 10.32 -12.31 1.92
N PRO A 93 10.34 -11.02 1.57
CA PRO A 93 10.66 -10.58 0.21
C PRO A 93 12.04 -11.02 -0.27
N ASP A 94 13.02 -11.05 0.63
CA ASP A 94 14.38 -11.50 0.31
C ASP A 94 14.47 -13.02 0.17
N ARG A 95 13.71 -13.77 1.01
CA ARG A 95 13.74 -15.23 1.06
C ARG A 95 12.91 -15.90 -0.02
N TYR A 96 11.71 -15.39 -0.30
CA TYR A 96 10.74 -16.01 -1.20
C TYR A 96 10.57 -15.26 -2.53
N GLY A 97 11.25 -14.11 -2.68
CA GLY A 97 11.14 -13.22 -3.83
C GLY A 97 10.02 -12.21 -3.72
N GLY A 98 10.30 -10.98 -4.19
CA GLY A 98 9.38 -9.86 -4.08
C GLY A 98 8.03 -10.10 -4.76
N ALA A 99 8.02 -10.65 -5.98
CA ALA A 99 6.80 -10.93 -6.74
C ALA A 99 5.88 -11.94 -6.02
N THR A 100 6.46 -13.00 -5.43
CA THR A 100 5.69 -14.02 -4.70
C THR A 100 5.05 -13.43 -3.46
N VAL A 101 5.83 -12.72 -2.65
CA VAL A 101 5.32 -12.10 -1.41
C VAL A 101 4.28 -11.02 -1.73
N ALA A 102 4.49 -10.20 -2.77
CA ALA A 102 3.51 -9.20 -3.19
C ALA A 102 2.19 -9.84 -3.66
N THR A 103 2.24 -10.94 -4.41
CA THR A 103 1.03 -11.68 -4.82
C THR A 103 0.25 -12.16 -3.61
N PHE A 104 0.92 -12.81 -2.64
CA PHE A 104 0.28 -13.25 -1.40
C PHE A 104 -0.30 -12.09 -0.59
N SER A 105 0.44 -11.00 -0.48
CA SER A 105 0.01 -9.78 0.22
C SER A 105 -1.28 -9.23 -0.36
N LEU A 106 -1.40 -9.16 -1.70
CA LEU A 106 -2.61 -8.71 -2.38
C LEU A 106 -3.79 -9.66 -2.20
N LEU A 107 -3.56 -10.97 -2.17
CA LEU A 107 -4.61 -11.94 -1.86
C LEU A 107 -5.14 -11.76 -0.43
N VAL A 108 -4.24 -11.55 0.53
CA VAL A 108 -4.63 -11.30 1.93
C VAL A 108 -5.37 -9.98 2.06
N GLU A 109 -4.89 -8.91 1.42
CA GLU A 109 -5.56 -7.61 1.39
C GLU A 109 -6.96 -7.70 0.78
N GLY A 110 -7.09 -8.32 -0.40
CA GLY A 110 -8.36 -8.52 -1.07
C GLY A 110 -9.34 -9.34 -0.23
N THR A 111 -8.85 -10.37 0.48
CA THR A 111 -9.66 -11.15 1.42
C THR A 111 -10.15 -10.28 2.58
N GLY A 112 -9.29 -9.45 3.17
CA GLY A 112 -9.67 -8.54 4.26
C GLY A 112 -10.76 -7.55 3.82
N LEU A 113 -10.61 -6.95 2.64
CA LEU A 113 -11.60 -6.03 2.07
C LEU A 113 -12.92 -6.75 1.73
N ALA A 114 -12.87 -7.99 1.25
CA ALA A 114 -14.07 -8.80 1.01
C ALA A 114 -14.78 -9.16 2.32
N VAL A 115 -14.05 -9.44 3.39
CA VAL A 115 -14.61 -9.63 4.74
C VAL A 115 -15.28 -8.35 5.23
N MET A 116 -14.68 -7.18 5.02
CA MET A 116 -15.31 -5.90 5.33
C MET A 116 -16.60 -5.72 4.54
N TRP A 117 -16.58 -5.94 3.22
CA TRP A 117 -17.79 -5.87 2.39
C TRP A 117 -18.90 -6.79 2.91
N ALA A 118 -18.58 -8.04 3.25
CA ALA A 118 -19.55 -9.02 3.71
C ALA A 118 -19.92 -8.88 5.20
N ALA A 119 -19.34 -7.93 5.94
CA ALA A 119 -19.48 -7.85 7.38
C ALA A 119 -20.91 -7.56 7.84
N PRO A 120 -21.52 -8.45 8.64
CA PRO A 120 -22.84 -8.23 9.22
C PRO A 120 -22.79 -7.40 10.52
N SER A 121 -21.62 -7.17 11.08
CA SER A 121 -21.42 -6.46 12.35
C SER A 121 -20.10 -5.69 12.37
N ALA A 122 -20.00 -4.71 13.29
CA ALA A 122 -18.76 -3.96 13.52
C ALA A 122 -17.58 -4.91 13.80
N GLY A 123 -17.76 -5.95 14.61
CA GLY A 123 -16.69 -6.91 14.92
C GLY A 123 -16.15 -7.63 13.70
N ALA A 124 -17.00 -8.04 12.76
CA ALA A 124 -16.58 -8.64 11.49
C ALA A 124 -15.81 -7.65 10.62
N ALA A 125 -16.27 -6.39 10.55
CA ALA A 125 -15.57 -5.33 9.84
C ALA A 125 -14.18 -5.04 10.44
N LEU A 126 -14.05 -5.05 11.76
CA LEU A 126 -12.77 -4.88 12.46
C LEU A 126 -11.79 -6.02 12.13
N ILE A 127 -12.26 -7.26 12.05
CA ILE A 127 -11.45 -8.41 11.61
C ILE A 127 -11.00 -8.22 10.17
N GLY A 128 -11.89 -7.79 9.27
CA GLY A 128 -11.55 -7.48 7.88
C GLY A 128 -10.46 -6.41 7.78
N ALA A 129 -10.56 -5.33 8.58
CA ALA A 129 -9.55 -4.29 8.64
C ALA A 129 -8.18 -4.81 9.10
N ALA A 130 -8.14 -5.68 10.12
CA ALA A 130 -6.91 -6.33 10.58
C ALA A 130 -6.27 -7.20 9.49
N ILE A 131 -7.08 -8.03 8.79
CA ILE A 131 -6.60 -8.86 7.67
C ILE A 131 -6.05 -7.99 6.54
N THR A 132 -6.74 -6.89 6.20
CA THR A 132 -6.26 -5.91 5.21
C THR A 132 -4.90 -5.33 5.62
N GLY A 133 -4.72 -5.00 6.91
CA GLY A 133 -3.44 -4.54 7.47
C GLY A 133 -2.31 -5.55 7.29
N CYS A 134 -2.60 -6.83 7.52
CA CYS A 134 -1.63 -7.91 7.24
C CYS A 134 -1.19 -7.91 5.77
N GLY A 135 -2.14 -7.81 4.83
CA GLY A 135 -1.87 -7.81 3.40
C GLY A 135 -1.08 -6.60 2.94
N CYS A 136 -1.44 -5.39 3.38
CA CYS A 136 -0.76 -4.15 2.99
C CYS A 136 0.70 -4.09 3.45
N SER A 137 1.06 -4.77 4.54
CA SER A 137 2.33 -4.57 5.25
C SER A 137 3.57 -4.83 4.40
N LEU A 138 3.60 -5.90 3.61
CA LEU A 138 4.80 -6.31 2.86
C LEU A 138 4.79 -5.85 1.39
N MET A 139 3.74 -5.19 0.93
CA MET A 139 3.62 -4.79 -0.48
C MET A 139 4.75 -3.86 -0.93
N PHE A 140 4.95 -2.77 -0.17
CA PHE A 140 5.98 -1.78 -0.51
C PHE A 140 7.40 -2.38 -0.52
N PRO A 141 7.87 -3.10 0.51
CA PRO A 141 9.20 -3.71 0.45
C PRO A 141 9.32 -4.78 -0.64
N SER A 142 8.28 -5.58 -0.86
CA SER A 142 8.30 -6.66 -1.85
C SER A 142 8.44 -6.14 -3.27
N LEU A 143 7.62 -5.16 -3.65
CA LEU A 143 7.70 -4.55 -4.98
C LEU A 143 8.92 -3.63 -5.12
N GLY A 144 9.39 -3.03 -4.02
CA GLY A 144 10.64 -2.25 -4.00
C GLY A 144 11.86 -3.09 -4.37
N VAL A 145 11.95 -4.34 -3.90
CA VAL A 145 13.00 -5.30 -4.32
C VAL A 145 12.94 -5.55 -5.83
N GLU A 146 11.73 -5.71 -6.39
CA GLU A 146 11.54 -5.90 -7.84
C GLU A 146 11.96 -4.66 -8.65
N VAL A 147 11.70 -3.45 -8.14
CA VAL A 147 12.17 -2.20 -8.77
C VAL A 147 13.70 -2.15 -8.78
N VAL A 148 14.33 -2.38 -7.64
CA VAL A 148 15.79 -2.31 -7.50
C VAL A 148 16.51 -3.32 -8.39
N ARG A 149 15.93 -4.51 -8.60
CA ARG A 149 16.47 -5.55 -9.49
C ARG A 149 16.42 -5.18 -10.97
N ARG A 150 15.47 -4.35 -11.38
CA ARG A 150 15.20 -4.00 -12.80
C ARG A 150 15.91 -2.75 -13.28
N VAL A 151 16.54 -2.01 -12.38
CA VAL A 151 17.17 -0.73 -12.72
C VAL A 151 18.64 -0.72 -12.38
N PRO A 152 19.48 -0.06 -13.22
CA PRO A 152 20.89 0.15 -12.92
C PRO A 152 21.10 0.89 -11.58
N PRO A 153 22.19 0.59 -10.86
CA PRO A 153 22.47 1.20 -9.55
C PRO A 153 22.44 2.74 -9.54
N GLU A 154 22.85 3.35 -10.64
CA GLU A 154 22.99 4.82 -10.78
C GLU A 154 21.64 5.55 -10.73
N ILE A 155 20.56 4.89 -11.13
CA ILE A 155 19.22 5.49 -11.21
C ILE A 155 18.23 4.93 -10.18
N ARG A 156 18.65 4.05 -9.26
CA ARG A 156 17.76 3.41 -8.26
C ARG A 156 16.96 4.41 -7.45
N GLY A 157 17.58 5.51 -7.01
CA GLY A 157 16.87 6.54 -6.24
C GLY A 157 15.76 7.20 -7.06
N THR A 158 16.04 7.56 -8.32
CA THR A 158 15.03 8.10 -9.23
C THR A 158 13.93 7.09 -9.52
N ALA A 159 14.29 5.82 -9.73
CA ALA A 159 13.34 4.76 -10.01
C ALA A 159 12.40 4.49 -8.82
N LEU A 160 12.91 4.48 -7.60
CA LEU A 160 12.09 4.35 -6.39
C LEU A 160 11.17 5.55 -6.20
N GLY A 161 11.64 6.78 -6.47
CA GLY A 161 10.79 7.98 -6.42
C GLY A 161 9.67 7.96 -7.47
N VAL A 162 9.97 7.60 -8.71
CA VAL A 162 8.96 7.46 -9.78
C VAL A 162 7.98 6.34 -9.45
N TRP A 163 8.48 5.22 -8.92
CA TRP A 163 7.64 4.09 -8.55
C TRP A 163 6.71 4.40 -7.36
N SER A 164 7.17 5.13 -6.34
CA SER A 164 6.30 5.54 -5.22
C SER A 164 5.20 6.50 -5.67
N ALA A 165 5.44 7.31 -6.71
CA ALA A 165 4.41 8.18 -7.27
C ALA A 165 3.18 7.41 -7.81
N PHE A 166 3.31 6.13 -8.20
CA PHE A 166 2.17 5.29 -8.54
C PHE A 166 1.24 5.08 -7.34
N GLN A 167 1.80 4.92 -6.14
CA GLN A 167 1.00 4.80 -4.92
C GLN A 167 0.32 6.11 -4.56
N ASP A 168 1.04 7.24 -4.68
CA ASP A 168 0.49 8.55 -4.39
C ASP A 168 -0.67 8.90 -5.34
N LEU A 169 -0.57 8.51 -6.62
CA LEU A 169 -1.67 8.62 -7.59
C LEU A 169 -2.89 7.79 -7.17
N ALA A 170 -2.67 6.54 -6.72
CA ALA A 170 -3.76 5.71 -6.24
C ALA A 170 -4.46 6.38 -5.03
N TYR A 171 -3.69 6.89 -4.08
CA TYR A 171 -4.24 7.58 -2.90
C TYR A 171 -4.98 8.87 -3.27
N GLY A 172 -4.43 9.65 -4.20
CA GLY A 172 -5.04 10.90 -4.63
C GLY A 172 -6.35 10.73 -5.41
N PHE A 173 -6.46 9.69 -6.24
CA PHE A 173 -7.63 9.47 -7.10
C PHE A 173 -8.72 8.59 -6.46
N THR A 174 -8.35 7.65 -5.59
CA THR A 174 -9.33 6.70 -5.02
C THR A 174 -10.43 7.40 -4.23
N GLY A 175 -10.08 8.34 -3.35
CA GLY A 175 -11.05 9.07 -2.54
C GLY A 175 -12.10 9.79 -3.38
N PRO A 176 -11.72 10.70 -4.29
CA PRO A 176 -12.65 11.40 -5.18
C PRO A 176 -13.49 10.45 -6.07
N ILE A 177 -12.87 9.46 -6.71
CA ILE A 177 -13.59 8.54 -7.61
C ILE A 177 -14.59 7.69 -6.81
N ALA A 178 -14.16 7.07 -5.72
CA ALA A 178 -15.05 6.28 -4.89
C ALA A 178 -16.14 7.14 -4.23
N GLY A 179 -15.81 8.37 -3.81
CA GLY A 179 -16.78 9.32 -3.29
C GLY A 179 -17.89 9.70 -4.28
N LEU A 180 -17.55 9.82 -5.56
CA LEU A 180 -18.54 10.04 -6.63
C LEU A 180 -19.44 8.81 -6.88
N LEU A 181 -18.95 7.62 -6.58
CA LEU A 181 -19.71 6.37 -6.76
C LEU A 181 -20.61 6.04 -5.56
N THR A 182 -20.24 6.45 -4.34
CA THR A 182 -20.98 6.09 -3.11
C THR A 182 -22.48 6.47 -3.14
N PRO A 183 -22.94 7.61 -3.72
CA PRO A 183 -24.36 7.91 -3.80
C PRO A 183 -25.18 6.90 -4.61
N PHE A 184 -24.53 6.19 -5.55
CA PHE A 184 -25.17 5.23 -6.45
C PHE A 184 -25.10 3.79 -5.96
N ILE A 185 -24.00 3.42 -5.32
CA ILE A 185 -23.72 2.02 -4.94
C ILE A 185 -23.67 1.78 -3.42
N GLY A 186 -23.57 2.85 -2.61
CA GLY A 186 -23.39 2.77 -1.15
C GLY A 186 -21.93 2.51 -0.72
N TYR A 187 -21.63 2.84 0.53
CA TYR A 187 -20.25 2.68 1.09
C TYR A 187 -19.79 1.23 1.12
N GLN A 188 -20.68 0.29 1.39
CA GLN A 188 -20.35 -1.13 1.45
C GLN A 188 -19.77 -1.66 0.14
N GLN A 189 -20.32 -1.26 -1.01
CA GLN A 189 -19.88 -1.74 -2.31
C GLN A 189 -18.50 -1.21 -2.72
N VAL A 190 -18.07 -0.09 -2.14
CA VAL A 190 -16.72 0.44 -2.41
C VAL A 190 -15.64 -0.53 -1.90
N PHE A 191 -15.89 -1.23 -0.79
CA PHE A 191 -14.98 -2.27 -0.29
C PHE A 191 -14.93 -3.49 -1.22
N LEU A 192 -16.05 -3.87 -1.86
CA LEU A 192 -16.05 -4.93 -2.87
C LEU A 192 -15.23 -4.56 -4.10
N LEU A 193 -15.38 -3.32 -4.60
CA LEU A 193 -14.57 -2.83 -5.72
C LEU A 193 -13.08 -2.80 -5.37
N ALA A 194 -12.75 -2.35 -4.17
CA ALA A 194 -11.36 -2.36 -3.69
C ALA A 194 -10.81 -3.78 -3.54
N ALA A 195 -11.62 -4.74 -3.05
CA ALA A 195 -11.25 -6.16 -2.99
C ALA A 195 -10.98 -6.72 -4.39
N ALA A 196 -11.85 -6.42 -5.36
CA ALA A 196 -11.66 -6.83 -6.75
C ALA A 196 -10.36 -6.24 -7.34
N CYS A 197 -10.06 -4.95 -7.07
CA CYS A 197 -8.80 -4.33 -7.49
C CYS A 197 -7.58 -5.04 -6.87
N ALA A 198 -7.61 -5.38 -5.59
CA ALA A 198 -6.52 -6.11 -4.92
C ALA A 198 -6.32 -7.52 -5.52
N LEU A 199 -7.41 -8.25 -5.78
CA LEU A 199 -7.34 -9.58 -6.41
C LEU A 199 -6.85 -9.53 -7.87
N LEU A 200 -7.30 -8.53 -8.63
CA LEU A 200 -6.74 -8.26 -9.97
C LEU A 200 -5.26 -7.91 -9.88
N GLY A 201 -4.87 -7.13 -8.88
CA GLY A 201 -3.47 -6.81 -8.58
C GLY A 201 -2.64 -8.06 -8.35
N ALA A 202 -3.16 -9.03 -7.58
CA ALA A 202 -2.49 -10.31 -7.35
C ALA A 202 -2.26 -11.07 -8.67
N ALA A 203 -3.25 -11.12 -9.55
CA ALA A 203 -3.12 -11.74 -10.87
C ALA A 203 -2.10 -11.01 -11.74
N VAL A 204 -2.17 -9.68 -11.79
CA VAL A 204 -1.24 -8.83 -12.57
C VAL A 204 0.20 -8.99 -12.08
N VAL A 205 0.44 -8.90 -10.78
CA VAL A 205 1.77 -9.08 -10.17
C VAL A 205 2.30 -10.49 -10.46
N HIS A 206 1.46 -11.51 -10.29
CA HIS A 206 1.85 -12.89 -10.58
C HIS A 206 2.26 -13.09 -12.04
N LEU A 207 1.46 -12.59 -12.99
CA LEU A 207 1.71 -12.76 -14.41
C LEU A 207 2.89 -11.90 -14.92
N LEU A 208 2.97 -10.63 -14.51
CA LEU A 208 3.96 -9.69 -15.03
C LEU A 208 5.34 -9.79 -14.38
N LEU A 209 5.42 -10.25 -13.13
CA LEU A 209 6.66 -10.25 -12.37
C LEU A 209 7.31 -11.62 -12.23
N ARG A 210 6.58 -12.73 -12.41
CA ARG A 210 7.16 -14.09 -12.39
C ARG A 210 7.83 -14.52 -13.70
N GLN A 211 7.66 -13.77 -14.79
CA GLN A 211 8.21 -14.15 -16.11
C GLN A 211 9.68 -13.76 -16.30
N HIS A 212 10.42 -13.49 -15.20
CA HIS A 212 11.87 -13.19 -15.31
C HIS A 212 12.67 -13.86 -14.20
#